data_48c6336ed31edf758fe41fc09e451ec0
#
_entry.id   48c6336ed31edf758fe41fc09e451ec0
#
_cell.length_a   1.000
_cell.length_b   1.000
_cell.length_c   1.000
_cell.angle_alpha   90.00
_cell.angle_beta   90.00
_cell.angle_gamma   90.00
#
_symmetry.space_group_name_H-M   'P 1'
#
loop_
_entity.id
_entity.type
_entity.pdbx_description
1 polymer ?
#
loop_
_entity_poly.entity_id
_entity_poly.type
_entity_poly.pdbx_seq_one_letter_code
_entity_poly.pdbx_strand_id
1 'polypeptide(L)'
;MKKVVNHLPFSEVPRITRGRGIVNHLISSKKIGARNIHSGITFIPPKTSVPDHYHNTEEQVTIIKGSLKIILNGDQEVICNSYDSTFISSNVQHELINDTGEDVHAFIIYGSVDVTRTFTETGETVKIGSDKDNFIGKK
;
A
#
# COMPACT_ATOMS: atom_id res chain seq x y z
N MET A 1 8.46 20.93 21.99
CA MET A 1 8.21 19.71 21.19
C MET A 1 9.51 19.18 20.61
N LYS A 2 9.77 17.91 20.82
CA LYS A 2 10.98 17.28 20.31
C LYS A 2 10.83 17.04 18.80
N LYS A 3 11.79 17.54 18.00
CA LYS A 3 11.83 17.28 16.57
C LYS A 3 12.44 15.91 16.33
N VAL A 4 11.90 15.19 15.34
CA VAL A 4 12.31 13.83 14.99
C VAL A 4 12.99 13.85 13.63
N VAL A 5 14.20 13.29 13.57
CA VAL A 5 14.90 13.03 12.32
C VAL A 5 15.42 11.60 12.38
N ASN A 6 14.97 10.77 11.46
CA ASN A 6 15.37 9.37 11.41
C ASN A 6 15.95 9.04 10.03
N HIS A 7 17.13 8.47 10.03
CA HIS A 7 17.68 7.81 8.85
C HIS A 7 17.42 6.32 8.98
N LEU A 8 16.75 5.75 7.97
CA LEU A 8 16.39 4.33 7.96
C LEU A 8 17.06 3.64 6.77
N PRO A 9 18.20 2.96 6.98
CA PRO A 9 18.71 2.06 5.95
C PRO A 9 17.66 1.02 5.60
N PHE A 10 17.53 0.69 4.32
CA PHE A 10 16.50 -0.24 3.88
C PHE A 10 16.56 -1.59 4.60
N SER A 11 17.76 -2.04 4.94
CA SER A 11 17.98 -3.30 5.69
C SER A 11 17.37 -3.27 7.09
N GLU A 12 17.11 -2.08 7.65
CA GLU A 12 16.57 -1.93 9.01
C GLU A 12 15.10 -1.54 9.01
N VAL A 13 14.50 -1.30 7.84
CA VAL A 13 13.09 -0.93 7.73
C VAL A 13 12.22 -2.12 8.14
N PRO A 14 11.21 -1.94 9.02
CA PRO A 14 10.32 -3.04 9.39
C PRO A 14 9.61 -3.65 8.18
N ARG A 15 9.57 -4.96 8.13
CA ARG A 15 8.93 -5.73 7.06
C ARG A 15 7.64 -6.31 7.59
N ILE A 16 6.53 -5.99 6.93
CA ILE A 16 5.21 -6.45 7.32
C ILE A 16 4.65 -7.30 6.19
N THR A 17 4.45 -8.60 6.47
CA THR A 17 3.89 -9.53 5.49
C THR A 17 2.38 -9.38 5.44
N ARG A 18 1.81 -9.45 4.21
CA ARG A 18 0.38 -9.30 3.99
C ARG A 18 -0.30 -10.58 3.52
N GLY A 19 0.44 -11.67 3.39
CA GLY A 19 0.01 -12.87 2.68
C GLY A 19 0.27 -12.75 1.19
N ARG A 20 0.11 -13.85 0.45
CA ARG A 20 0.34 -13.93 -1.00
C ARG A 20 1.79 -13.56 -1.41
N GLY A 21 2.72 -13.58 -0.47
CA GLY A 21 4.10 -13.13 -0.72
C GLY A 21 4.26 -11.62 -0.81
N ILE A 22 3.20 -10.85 -0.55
CA ILE A 22 3.25 -9.38 -0.55
C ILE A 22 3.89 -8.90 0.75
N VAL A 23 4.90 -8.04 0.64
CA VAL A 23 5.63 -7.52 1.80
C VAL A 23 5.65 -6.00 1.72
N ASN A 24 5.21 -5.36 2.81
CA ASN A 24 5.34 -3.91 2.97
C ASN A 24 6.55 -3.59 3.81
N HIS A 25 7.39 -2.68 3.31
CA HIS A 25 8.57 -2.16 4.02
C HIS A 25 8.18 -0.80 4.57
N LEU A 26 7.92 -0.73 5.87
CA LEU A 26 7.33 0.44 6.52
C LEU A 26 8.39 1.51 6.77
N ILE A 27 8.26 2.67 6.12
CA ILE A 27 9.22 3.76 6.20
C ILE A 27 8.80 4.78 7.27
N SER A 28 7.59 5.31 7.15
CA SER A 28 7.09 6.33 8.07
C SER A 28 5.81 5.87 8.73
N SER A 29 5.73 6.02 10.05
CA SER A 29 4.54 5.66 10.81
C SER A 29 4.58 6.37 12.16
N LYS A 30 3.50 6.21 12.93
CA LYS A 30 3.43 6.69 14.31
C LYS A 30 4.60 6.21 15.15
N LYS A 31 5.07 4.98 14.91
CA LYS A 31 6.15 4.36 15.70
C LYS A 31 7.46 5.14 15.65
N ILE A 32 7.75 5.81 14.54
CA ILE A 32 8.97 6.61 14.41
C ILE A 32 8.72 8.10 14.69
N GLY A 33 7.52 8.45 15.15
CA GLY A 33 7.19 9.83 15.50
C GLY A 33 6.54 10.64 14.38
N ALA A 34 6.11 10.01 13.29
CA ALA A 34 5.36 10.72 12.24
C ALA A 34 3.97 11.10 12.76
N ARG A 35 3.52 12.29 12.39
CA ARG A 35 2.21 12.81 12.79
C ARG A 35 1.19 12.76 11.68
N ASN A 36 1.62 12.87 10.43
CA ASN A 36 0.71 12.99 9.29
C ASN A 36 1.01 11.96 8.19
N ILE A 37 2.24 11.46 8.11
CA ILE A 37 2.69 10.63 7.01
C ILE A 37 2.80 9.18 7.45
N HIS A 38 2.13 8.30 6.71
CA HIS A 38 2.32 6.85 6.78
C HIS A 38 2.77 6.40 5.41
N SER A 39 3.95 5.82 5.28
CA SER A 39 4.49 5.45 3.98
C SER A 39 5.30 4.16 4.05
N GLY A 40 5.44 3.54 2.89
CA GLY A 40 6.25 2.33 2.76
C GLY A 40 6.46 1.94 1.32
N ILE A 41 7.30 0.94 1.11
CA ILE A 41 7.52 0.33 -0.20
C ILE A 41 6.93 -1.08 -0.13
N THR A 42 5.97 -1.35 -1.00
CA THR A 42 5.32 -2.66 -1.08
C THR A 42 5.88 -3.43 -2.26
N PHE A 43 6.36 -4.65 -1.98
CA PHE A 43 6.82 -5.59 -3.00
C PHE A 43 5.66 -6.52 -3.32
N ILE A 44 5.24 -6.54 -4.59
CA ILE A 44 4.14 -7.38 -5.07
C ILE A 44 4.72 -8.40 -6.05
N PRO A 45 4.71 -9.71 -5.69
CA PRO A 45 5.26 -10.75 -6.56
C PRO A 45 4.51 -10.88 -7.88
N PRO A 46 5.11 -11.59 -8.87
CA PRO A 46 4.42 -11.88 -10.13
C PRO A 46 3.07 -12.56 -9.91
N LYS A 47 2.10 -12.23 -10.78
CA LYS A 47 0.78 -12.86 -10.80
C LYS A 47 0.05 -12.80 -9.46
N THR A 48 0.19 -11.66 -8.78
CA THR A 48 -0.35 -11.45 -7.44
C THR A 48 -1.07 -10.11 -7.37
N SER A 49 -2.12 -10.03 -6.56
CA SER A 49 -2.90 -8.81 -6.42
C SER A 49 -3.15 -8.46 -4.96
N VAL A 50 -3.30 -7.15 -4.70
CA VAL A 50 -3.88 -6.64 -3.46
C VAL A 50 -5.39 -6.57 -3.67
N PRO A 51 -6.20 -7.19 -2.81
CA PRO A 51 -7.65 -7.21 -2.99
C PRO A 51 -8.27 -5.83 -3.05
N ASP A 52 -9.40 -5.70 -3.76
CA ASP A 52 -10.13 -4.43 -3.86
C ASP A 52 -10.49 -3.90 -2.48
N HIS A 53 -10.18 -2.64 -2.23
CA HIS A 53 -10.36 -2.00 -0.93
C HIS A 53 -10.39 -0.48 -1.07
N TYR A 54 -10.67 0.20 0.04
CA TYR A 54 -10.52 1.66 0.14
C TYR A 54 -9.99 2.05 1.51
N HIS A 55 -9.46 3.26 1.58
CA HIS A 55 -8.89 3.82 2.81
C HIS A 55 -9.65 5.05 3.27
N ASN A 56 -9.53 5.37 4.54
CA ASN A 56 -10.11 6.57 5.14
C ASN A 56 -9.32 7.84 4.87
N THR A 57 -8.28 7.78 4.06
CA THR A 57 -7.39 8.89 3.75
C THR A 57 -6.93 8.84 2.30
N GLU A 58 -6.38 9.94 1.82
CA GLU A 58 -5.73 9.99 0.51
C GLU A 58 -4.53 9.06 0.45
N GLU A 59 -4.29 8.52 -0.74
CA GLU A 59 -3.16 7.64 -1.01
C GLU A 59 -2.49 8.04 -2.31
N GLN A 60 -1.18 7.98 -2.35
CA GLN A 60 -0.41 8.12 -3.58
C GLN A 60 0.41 6.86 -3.79
N VAL A 61 0.30 6.29 -4.99
CA VAL A 61 1.06 5.09 -5.38
C VAL A 61 2.03 5.51 -6.48
N THR A 62 3.32 5.35 -6.23
CA THR A 62 4.38 5.62 -7.22
C THR A 62 5.15 4.33 -7.46
N ILE A 63 5.25 3.92 -8.72
CA ILE A 63 5.97 2.69 -9.07
C ILE A 63 7.45 2.98 -9.14
N ILE A 64 8.24 2.23 -8.37
CA ILE A 64 9.71 2.32 -8.41
C ILE A 64 10.26 1.34 -9.44
N LYS A 65 9.69 0.14 -9.49
CA LYS A 65 10.15 -0.92 -10.39
C LYS A 65 8.97 -1.73 -10.88
N GLY A 66 8.97 -2.05 -12.16
CA GLY A 66 7.96 -2.89 -12.77
C GLY A 66 6.78 -2.11 -13.32
N SER A 67 5.68 -2.81 -13.54
CA SER A 67 4.44 -2.24 -14.08
C SER A 67 3.26 -2.82 -13.33
N LEU A 68 2.39 -1.95 -12.81
CA LEU A 68 1.25 -2.32 -11.99
C LEU A 68 -0.04 -1.88 -12.66
N LYS A 69 -1.03 -2.78 -12.69
CA LYS A 69 -2.39 -2.44 -13.08
C LYS A 69 -3.17 -2.02 -11.85
N ILE A 70 -3.84 -0.87 -11.92
CA ILE A 70 -4.71 -0.38 -10.85
C ILE A 70 -6.12 -0.30 -11.40
N ILE A 71 -7.07 -0.98 -10.72
CA ILE A 71 -8.49 -0.88 -11.06
C ILE A 71 -9.14 0.07 -10.07
N LEU A 72 -9.72 1.15 -10.57
CA LEU A 72 -10.39 2.16 -9.77
C LEU A 72 -11.90 2.02 -9.91
N ASN A 73 -12.62 2.04 -8.78
CA ASN A 73 -14.09 1.95 -8.73
C ASN A 73 -14.65 0.72 -9.47
N GLY A 74 -13.88 -0.36 -9.51
CA GLY A 74 -14.31 -1.61 -10.12
C GLY A 74 -14.26 -1.67 -11.64
N ASP A 75 -14.05 -0.55 -12.33
CA ASP A 75 -14.16 -0.51 -13.80
C ASP A 75 -13.09 0.29 -14.54
N GLN A 76 -12.47 1.28 -13.92
CA GLN A 76 -11.45 2.09 -14.57
C GLN A 76 -10.07 1.46 -14.39
N GLU A 77 -9.45 1.07 -15.50
CA GLU A 77 -8.13 0.46 -15.49
C GLU A 77 -7.04 1.48 -15.82
N VAL A 78 -5.99 1.50 -15.01
CA VAL A 78 -4.81 2.34 -15.20
C VAL A 78 -3.58 1.45 -15.16
N ILE A 79 -2.65 1.65 -16.10
CA ILE A 79 -1.35 0.96 -16.09
C ILE A 79 -0.30 1.96 -15.62
N CYS A 80 0.33 1.65 -14.48
CA CYS A 80 1.42 2.44 -13.90
C CYS A 80 2.75 1.77 -14.21
N ASN A 81 3.58 2.44 -14.99
CA ASN A 81 4.95 2.02 -15.27
C ASN A 81 5.91 2.66 -14.27
N SER A 82 7.20 2.30 -14.34
CA SER A 82 8.21 2.88 -13.43
C SER A 82 8.16 4.41 -13.45
N TYR A 83 8.12 5.00 -12.26
CA TYR A 83 8.02 6.42 -11.96
C TYR A 83 6.67 7.07 -12.23
N ASP A 84 5.69 6.33 -12.78
CA ASP A 84 4.31 6.83 -12.83
C ASP A 84 3.71 6.86 -11.43
N SER A 85 2.81 7.80 -11.21
CA SER A 85 2.09 7.94 -9.94
C SER A 85 0.58 7.99 -10.18
N THR A 86 -0.16 7.37 -9.26
CA THR A 86 -1.62 7.45 -9.20
C THR A 86 -2.01 8.03 -7.85
N PHE A 87 -2.77 9.11 -7.88
CA PHE A 87 -3.37 9.70 -6.68
C PHE A 87 -4.77 9.12 -6.51
N ILE A 88 -5.08 8.67 -5.30
CA ILE A 88 -6.37 8.06 -4.97
C ILE A 88 -6.99 8.82 -3.81
N SER A 89 -8.16 9.42 -4.04
CA SER A 89 -8.90 10.14 -3.00
C SER A 89 -9.38 9.21 -1.91
N SER A 90 -9.67 9.76 -0.74
CA SER A 90 -10.25 9.00 0.37
C SER A 90 -11.50 8.26 -0.09
N ASN A 91 -11.65 7.03 0.36
CA ASN A 91 -12.82 6.16 0.13
C ASN A 91 -13.03 5.74 -1.33
N VAL A 92 -12.05 5.91 -2.19
CA VAL A 92 -12.12 5.40 -3.57
C VAL A 92 -11.63 3.96 -3.60
N GLN A 93 -12.47 3.06 -4.08
CA GLN A 93 -12.13 1.64 -4.24
C GLN A 93 -11.00 1.46 -5.24
N HIS A 94 -10.06 0.60 -4.92
CA HIS A 94 -8.97 0.26 -5.83
C HIS A 94 -8.42 -1.13 -5.56
N GLU A 95 -7.98 -1.75 -6.64
CA GLU A 95 -7.30 -3.05 -6.63
C GLU A 95 -5.95 -2.87 -7.33
N LEU A 96 -4.89 -3.45 -6.75
CA LEU A 96 -3.55 -3.39 -7.32
C LEU A 96 -3.19 -4.77 -7.85
N ILE A 97 -2.91 -4.88 -9.14
CA ILE A 97 -2.68 -6.17 -9.79
C ILE A 97 -1.32 -6.17 -10.48
N ASN A 98 -0.45 -7.08 -10.05
CA ASN A 98 0.76 -7.40 -10.79
C ASN A 98 0.50 -8.64 -11.64
N ASP A 99 0.16 -8.43 -12.92
CA ASP A 99 -0.06 -9.55 -13.86
C ASP A 99 1.17 -9.83 -14.73
N THR A 100 2.32 -9.28 -14.35
CA THR A 100 3.58 -9.48 -15.05
C THR A 100 4.37 -10.65 -14.47
N GLY A 101 5.48 -10.99 -15.12
CA GLY A 101 6.41 -12.04 -14.67
C GLY A 101 7.51 -11.55 -13.74
N GLU A 102 7.47 -10.28 -13.29
CA GLU A 102 8.48 -9.68 -12.46
C GLU A 102 7.87 -9.08 -11.20
N ASP A 103 8.69 -8.88 -10.16
CA ASP A 103 8.26 -8.15 -8.97
C ASP A 103 7.92 -6.70 -9.31
N VAL A 104 6.91 -6.15 -8.64
CA VAL A 104 6.62 -4.72 -8.65
C VAL A 104 7.00 -4.14 -7.31
N HIS A 105 7.72 -3.02 -7.34
CA HIS A 105 8.03 -2.24 -6.13
C HIS A 105 7.25 -0.92 -6.20
N ALA A 106 6.31 -0.75 -5.28
CA ALA A 106 5.44 0.43 -5.23
C ALA A 106 5.70 1.23 -3.97
N PHE A 107 6.06 2.51 -4.13
CA PHE A 107 6.13 3.44 -3.02
C PHE A 107 4.73 3.98 -2.76
N ILE A 108 4.25 3.79 -1.52
CA ILE A 108 2.90 4.17 -1.13
C ILE A 108 2.98 5.16 0.03
N ILE A 109 2.27 6.28 -0.08
CA ILE A 109 2.17 7.26 0.97
C ILE A 109 0.70 7.59 1.25
N TYR A 110 0.35 7.64 2.53
CA TYR A 110 -0.97 8.02 3.02
C TYR A 110 -0.91 9.34 3.75
N GLY A 111 -1.99 10.10 3.70
CA GLY A 111 -2.12 11.42 4.31
C GLY A 111 -2.46 11.42 5.79
N SER A 112 -2.42 10.27 6.45
CA SER A 112 -2.70 10.15 7.88
C SER A 112 -1.88 9.01 8.47
N VAL A 113 -1.55 9.10 9.75
CA VAL A 113 -0.92 7.98 10.47
C VAL A 113 -1.94 6.98 11.01
N ASP A 114 -3.23 7.35 11.00
CA ASP A 114 -4.33 6.50 11.47
C ASP A 114 -5.11 5.98 10.26
N VAL A 115 -4.46 5.17 9.44
CA VAL A 115 -5.03 4.65 8.19
C VAL A 115 -5.80 3.36 8.46
N THR A 116 -6.98 3.26 7.87
CA THR A 116 -7.76 2.01 7.85
C THR A 116 -7.87 1.50 6.41
N ARG A 117 -8.10 0.20 6.28
CA ARG A 117 -8.43 -0.46 5.03
C ARG A 117 -9.78 -1.13 5.18
N THR A 118 -10.69 -0.87 4.26
CA THR A 118 -11.97 -1.57 4.19
C THR A 118 -11.96 -2.45 2.95
N PHE A 119 -12.09 -3.76 3.14
CA PHE A 119 -12.18 -4.72 2.04
C PHE A 119 -13.56 -4.63 1.42
N THR A 120 -13.62 -4.33 0.13
CA THR A 120 -14.88 -4.08 -0.57
C THR A 120 -15.81 -5.29 -0.55
N GLU A 121 -15.26 -6.49 -0.73
CA GLU A 121 -16.03 -7.72 -0.79
C GLU A 121 -16.82 -7.99 0.48
N THR A 122 -16.21 -7.78 1.64
CA THR A 122 -16.81 -8.13 2.95
C THR A 122 -17.31 -6.93 3.74
N GLY A 123 -16.83 -5.73 3.42
CA GLY A 123 -17.08 -4.54 4.23
C GLY A 123 -16.27 -4.49 5.53
N GLU A 124 -15.37 -5.44 5.75
CA GLU A 124 -14.53 -5.47 6.95
C GLU A 124 -13.52 -4.32 6.92
N THR A 125 -13.45 -3.56 8.00
CA THR A 125 -12.48 -2.48 8.18
C THR A 125 -11.43 -2.89 9.20
N VAL A 126 -10.16 -2.75 8.84
CA VAL A 126 -9.02 -3.08 9.70
C VAL A 126 -8.06 -1.90 9.76
N LYS A 127 -7.28 -1.81 10.83
CA LYS A 127 -6.18 -0.84 10.89
C LYS A 127 -5.06 -1.32 9.99
N ILE A 128 -4.51 -0.42 9.20
CA ILE A 128 -3.37 -0.75 8.34
C ILE A 128 -2.19 -1.20 9.22
N GLY A 129 -1.54 -2.28 8.81
CA GLY A 129 -0.42 -2.84 9.56
C GLY A 129 -0.81 -3.74 10.74
N SER A 130 -2.10 -3.88 11.06
CA SER A 130 -2.54 -4.81 12.09
C SER A 130 -2.52 -6.26 11.59
N ASP A 131 -2.66 -7.22 12.50
CA ASP A 131 -2.68 -8.65 12.14
C ASP A 131 -3.82 -9.01 11.20
N LYS A 132 -4.94 -8.29 11.29
CA LYS A 132 -6.09 -8.50 10.42
C LYS A 132 -5.92 -7.87 9.03
N ASP A 133 -4.91 -7.02 8.85
CA ASP A 133 -4.61 -6.40 7.57
C ASP A 133 -3.75 -7.35 6.73
N ASN A 134 -4.38 -8.44 6.27
CA ASN A 134 -3.73 -9.44 5.42
C ASN A 134 -4.70 -9.83 4.29
N PHE A 135 -4.14 -10.46 3.25
CA PHE A 135 -4.87 -10.76 2.02
C PHE A 135 -5.18 -12.24 1.85
N ILE A 136 -4.89 -13.06 2.86
CA ILE A 136 -5.12 -14.50 2.82
C ILE A 136 -6.62 -14.76 2.78
N GLY A 137 -7.07 -15.57 1.79
CA GLY A 137 -8.47 -15.91 1.64
C GLY A 137 -9.37 -14.80 1.12
N LYS A 138 -8.81 -13.67 0.70
CA LYS A 138 -9.57 -12.56 0.12
C LYS A 138 -9.50 -12.59 -1.41
N LYS A 139 -10.52 -12.06 -2.04
CA LYS A 139 -10.59 -11.98 -3.51
C LYS A 139 -10.09 -10.65 -4.05
#